data_bfc636918fa909a39dc07862bc64a114
#
_entry.id   bfc636918fa909a39dc07862bc64a114
#
_cell.length_a   1.000
_cell.length_b   1.000
_cell.length_c   1.000
_cell.angle_alpha   90.00
_cell.angle_beta   90.00
_cell.angle_gamma   90.00
#
_symmetry.space_group_name_H-M   'P 1'
#
loop_
_entity.id
_entity.type
_entity.pdbx_description
1 polymer ?
#
loop_
_entity_poly.entity_id
_entity_poly.type
_entity_poly.pdbx_seq_one_letter_code
_entity_poly.pdbx_strand_id
1 'polypeptide(L)'
;MKTLLASAAAVALSAGMAVADYKLTILHTNDFHARFEPISKYDSGCGAEDNAEGKCFGGSARLVTAIDEARARSGNSILVDGGDQF
;
A
#
# COMPACT_ATOMS: atom_id res chain seq x y z
N MET A 1 -31.55 -12.32 42.12
CA MET A 1 -31.66 -12.65 40.67
C MET A 1 -31.48 -11.43 39.76
N LYS A 2 -32.14 -10.31 40.04
CA LYS A 2 -32.02 -9.11 39.18
C LYS A 2 -30.62 -8.50 39.16
N THR A 3 -29.84 -8.53 40.23
CA THR A 3 -28.48 -8.02 40.31
C THR A 3 -27.43 -8.85 39.55
N LEU A 4 -27.60 -10.18 39.48
CA LEU A 4 -26.71 -11.09 38.76
C LEU A 4 -26.80 -10.90 37.20
N LEU A 5 -27.99 -10.64 36.69
CA LEU A 5 -28.20 -10.40 35.25
C LEU A 5 -27.60 -9.08 34.79
N ALA A 6 -27.66 -8.03 35.59
CA ALA A 6 -27.05 -6.73 35.29
C ALA A 6 -25.52 -6.81 35.27
N SER A 7 -24.89 -7.56 36.19
CA SER A 7 -23.44 -7.77 36.23
C SER A 7 -22.94 -8.55 35.03
N ALA A 8 -23.64 -9.57 34.57
CA ALA A 8 -23.28 -10.33 33.39
C ALA A 8 -23.33 -9.49 32.09
N ALA A 9 -24.32 -8.61 31.96
CA ALA A 9 -24.43 -7.71 30.80
C ALA A 9 -23.29 -6.67 30.78
N ALA A 10 -22.87 -6.12 31.91
CA ALA A 10 -21.75 -5.19 31.97
C ALA A 10 -20.41 -5.83 31.60
N VAL A 11 -20.15 -7.07 32.01
CA VAL A 11 -18.94 -7.82 31.63
C VAL A 11 -18.91 -8.13 30.12
N ALA A 12 -20.02 -8.49 29.52
CA ALA A 12 -20.13 -8.77 28.11
C ALA A 12 -19.86 -7.52 27.26
N LEU A 13 -20.36 -6.35 27.64
CA LEU A 13 -20.08 -5.07 26.97
C LEU A 13 -18.60 -4.67 27.07
N SER A 14 -17.96 -4.84 28.20
CA SER A 14 -16.54 -4.56 28.40
C SER A 14 -15.66 -5.47 27.53
N ALA A 15 -15.96 -6.76 27.42
CA ALA A 15 -15.24 -7.70 26.58
C ALA A 15 -15.38 -7.37 25.10
N GLY A 16 -16.56 -6.95 24.63
CA GLY A 16 -16.80 -6.54 23.23
C GLY A 16 -16.05 -5.27 22.82
N MET A 17 -15.77 -4.35 23.74
CA MET A 17 -15.02 -3.11 23.49
C MET A 17 -13.50 -3.29 23.44
N ALA A 18 -12.97 -4.41 23.96
CA ALA A 18 -11.51 -4.63 24.11
C ALA A 18 -10.85 -5.27 22.86
N VAL A 19 -11.58 -5.53 21.76
CA VAL A 19 -11.11 -6.39 20.65
C VAL A 19 -10.94 -5.63 19.32
N ALA A 20 -11.03 -4.29 19.32
CA ALA A 20 -10.93 -3.50 18.10
C ALA A 20 -9.47 -3.13 17.79
N ASP A 21 -8.85 -3.87 16.87
CA ASP A 21 -7.55 -3.52 16.31
C ASP A 21 -7.71 -2.65 15.06
N TYR A 22 -6.84 -1.66 14.90
CA TYR A 22 -6.77 -0.86 13.70
C TYR A 22 -5.56 -1.28 12.87
N LYS A 23 -5.79 -1.74 11.64
CA LYS A 23 -4.73 -2.10 10.71
C LYS A 23 -4.46 -0.95 9.76
N LEU A 24 -3.24 -0.45 9.77
CA LEU A 24 -2.76 0.58 8.86
C LEU A 24 -1.59 0.04 8.04
N THR A 25 -1.68 0.19 6.73
CA THR A 25 -0.57 -0.10 5.81
C THR A 25 0.10 1.21 5.41
N ILE A 26 1.41 1.28 5.58
CA ILE A 26 2.22 2.40 5.12
C ILE A 26 2.91 1.99 3.83
N LEU A 27 2.53 2.62 2.73
CA LEU A 27 3.20 2.48 1.44
C LEU A 27 4.25 3.58 1.33
N HIS A 28 5.41 3.26 0.79
CA HIS A 28 6.40 4.29 0.59
C HIS A 28 7.15 4.12 -0.73
N THR A 29 7.59 5.25 -1.27
CA THR A 29 8.52 5.36 -2.39
C THR A 29 9.72 6.18 -1.95
N ASN A 30 10.85 6.02 -2.63
CA ASN A 30 12.05 6.80 -2.41
C ASN A 30 12.99 6.67 -3.60
N ASP A 31 13.91 7.62 -3.76
CA ASP A 31 14.99 7.56 -4.74
C ASP A 31 14.47 7.30 -6.17
N PHE A 32 13.50 8.08 -6.58
CA PHE A 32 12.90 7.97 -7.92
C PHE A 32 13.90 8.36 -9.03
N HIS A 33 14.80 9.31 -8.75
CA HIS A 33 15.91 9.72 -9.62
C HIS A 33 15.49 10.07 -11.06
N ALA A 34 14.39 10.82 -11.21
CA ALA A 34 13.84 11.25 -12.51
C ALA A 34 13.55 10.10 -13.52
N ARG A 35 13.33 8.90 -13.03
CA ARG A 35 13.05 7.72 -13.87
C ARG A 35 11.59 7.68 -14.35
N PHE A 36 11.18 8.70 -15.12
CA PHE A 36 9.81 8.80 -15.63
C PHE A 36 9.51 7.77 -16.69
N GLU A 37 10.47 7.48 -17.57
CA GLU A 37 10.34 6.51 -18.63
C GLU A 37 10.82 5.12 -18.21
N PRO A 38 10.27 4.05 -18.80
CA PRO A 38 10.75 2.71 -18.54
C PRO A 38 12.17 2.50 -19.08
N ILE A 39 12.87 1.54 -18.50
CA ILE A 39 14.22 1.17 -18.89
C ILE A 39 14.29 -0.30 -19.33
N SER A 40 15.32 -0.62 -20.09
CA SER A 40 15.68 -2.00 -20.41
C SER A 40 16.43 -2.65 -19.24
N LYS A 41 16.66 -3.96 -19.32
CA LYS A 41 17.50 -4.70 -18.34
C LYS A 41 18.94 -4.19 -18.27
N TYR A 42 19.38 -3.37 -19.21
CA TYR A 42 20.70 -2.78 -19.24
C TYR A 42 20.75 -1.33 -18.72
N ASP A 43 19.70 -0.88 -18.06
CA ASP A 43 19.56 0.49 -17.58
C ASP A 43 19.64 1.54 -18.69
N SER A 44 19.10 1.23 -19.84
CA SER A 44 19.01 2.14 -20.98
C SER A 44 17.57 2.28 -21.45
N GLY A 45 17.32 3.11 -22.45
CA GLY A 45 15.98 3.34 -22.97
C GLY A 45 15.29 2.03 -23.40
N CYS A 46 13.97 2.00 -23.28
CA CYS A 46 13.16 0.85 -23.65
C CYS A 46 12.05 1.29 -24.62
N GLY A 47 12.17 0.89 -25.89
CA GLY A 47 11.23 1.28 -26.94
C GLY A 47 9.89 0.53 -26.88
N ALA A 48 8.98 0.97 -27.74
CA ALA A 48 7.62 0.43 -27.79
C ALA A 48 7.56 -1.07 -28.11
N GLU A 49 8.43 -1.56 -28.99
CA GLU A 49 8.50 -2.99 -29.33
C GLU A 49 8.91 -3.84 -28.14
N ASP A 50 9.96 -3.44 -27.43
CA ASP A 50 10.42 -4.12 -26.23
C ASP A 50 9.38 -4.05 -25.11
N ASN A 51 8.67 -2.93 -25.01
CA ASN A 51 7.59 -2.79 -24.05
C ASN A 51 6.45 -3.78 -24.32
N ALA A 52 6.06 -3.94 -25.58
CA ALA A 52 5.04 -4.90 -26.00
C ALA A 52 5.45 -6.36 -25.70
N GLU A 53 6.74 -6.66 -25.73
CA GLU A 53 7.29 -7.98 -25.41
C GLU A 53 7.58 -8.20 -23.91
N GLY A 54 7.25 -7.24 -23.06
CA GLY A 54 7.47 -7.35 -21.62
C GLY A 54 8.93 -7.19 -21.17
N LYS A 55 9.75 -6.53 -21.98
CA LYS A 55 11.18 -6.33 -21.73
C LYS A 55 11.52 -5.00 -21.05
N CYS A 56 10.53 -4.19 -20.72
CA CYS A 56 10.70 -2.91 -20.06
C CYS A 56 10.41 -3.00 -18.57
N PHE A 57 11.13 -2.20 -17.78
CA PHE A 57 11.03 -2.16 -16.34
C PHE A 57 10.87 -0.72 -15.84
N GLY A 58 10.20 -0.55 -14.69
CA GLY A 58 10.10 0.75 -14.04
C GLY A 58 9.33 1.79 -14.84
N GLY A 59 9.60 3.05 -14.54
CA GLY A 59 8.90 4.19 -15.09
C GLY A 59 7.69 4.62 -14.25
N SER A 60 7.27 5.87 -14.41
CA SER A 60 6.20 6.46 -13.61
C SER A 60 4.85 5.75 -13.79
N ALA A 61 4.53 5.33 -15.00
CA ALA A 61 3.26 4.65 -15.27
C ALA A 61 3.13 3.33 -14.50
N ARG A 62 4.18 2.51 -14.49
CA ARG A 62 4.20 1.26 -13.71
C ARG A 62 4.17 1.52 -12.21
N LEU A 63 4.85 2.57 -11.75
CA LEU A 63 4.85 2.95 -10.35
C LEU A 63 3.45 3.32 -9.88
N VAL A 64 2.73 4.13 -10.64
CA VAL A 64 1.34 4.51 -10.33
C VAL A 64 0.44 3.28 -10.27
N THR A 65 0.54 2.39 -11.25
CA THR A 65 -0.23 1.14 -11.27
C THR A 65 0.06 0.29 -10.02
N ALA A 66 1.33 0.14 -9.66
CA ALA A 66 1.72 -0.63 -8.48
C ALA A 66 1.18 -0.01 -7.18
N ILE A 67 1.19 1.31 -7.07
CA ILE A 67 0.63 2.03 -5.92
C ILE A 67 -0.88 1.80 -5.83
N ASP A 68 -1.60 1.93 -6.94
CA ASP A 68 -3.05 1.74 -6.96
C ASP A 68 -3.43 0.30 -6.58
N GLU A 69 -2.71 -0.68 -7.09
CA GLU A 69 -2.91 -2.09 -6.72
C GLU A 69 -2.63 -2.35 -5.24
N ALA A 70 -1.56 -1.75 -4.70
CA ALA A 70 -1.21 -1.88 -3.29
C ALA A 70 -2.27 -1.25 -2.38
N ARG A 71 -2.78 -0.07 -2.76
CA ARG A 71 -3.89 0.58 -2.05
C ARG A 71 -5.15 -0.28 -2.06
N ALA A 72 -5.49 -0.87 -3.19
CA ALA A 72 -6.66 -1.73 -3.32
C ALA A 72 -6.58 -2.96 -2.41
N ARG A 73 -5.40 -3.53 -2.21
CA ARG A 73 -5.17 -4.69 -1.33
C ARG A 73 -5.13 -4.35 0.15
N SER A 74 -4.85 -3.10 0.49
CA SER A 74 -4.47 -2.73 1.86
C SER A 74 -5.63 -2.30 2.75
N GLY A 75 -6.75 -1.89 2.19
CA GLY A 75 -7.87 -1.31 2.94
C GLY A 75 -7.52 0.09 3.45
N ASN A 76 -7.00 0.21 4.66
CA ASN A 76 -6.50 1.49 5.21
C ASN A 76 -5.04 1.67 4.88
N SER A 77 -4.70 2.70 4.11
CA SER A 77 -3.31 2.96 3.75
C SER A 77 -3.00 4.45 3.66
N ILE A 78 -1.73 4.78 3.88
CA ILE A 78 -1.14 6.07 3.56
C ILE A 78 0.04 5.86 2.64
N LEU A 79 0.30 6.83 1.77
CA LEU A 79 1.46 6.84 0.89
C LEU A 79 2.39 7.97 1.31
N VAL A 80 3.65 7.66 1.52
CA VAL A 80 4.71 8.63 1.85
C VAL A 80 5.88 8.46 0.89
N ASP A 81 6.68 9.51 0.76
CA ASP A 81 7.85 9.50 -0.11
C ASP A 81 9.09 9.97 0.67
N GLY A 82 10.18 9.24 0.52
CA GLY A 82 11.44 9.52 1.21
C GLY A 82 12.34 10.54 0.52
N GLY A 83 11.94 11.07 -0.64
CA GLY A 83 12.71 12.07 -1.37
C GLY A 83 13.66 11.48 -2.41
N ASP A 84 14.63 12.30 -2.81
CA ASP A 84 15.60 12.00 -3.87
C ASP A 84 14.93 11.75 -5.23
N GLN A 85 14.11 12.73 -5.63
CA GLN A 85 13.28 12.64 -6.84
C GLN A 85 14.09 12.84 -8.12
N PHE A 86 15.21 13.53 -8.07
CA PHE A 86 16.01 13.91 -9.24
C PHE A 86 17.43 13.29 -9.24
#